data_2a07d8fa613ffc0f77bcec6f1b528ba4
#
_entry.id   2a07d8fa613ffc0f77bcec6f1b528ba4
#
_cell.length_a   1.000
_cell.length_b   1.000
_cell.length_c   1.000
_cell.angle_alpha   90.00
_cell.angle_beta   90.00
_cell.angle_gamma   90.00
#
_symmetry.space_group_name_H-M   'P 1'
#
loop_
_entity.id
_entity.type
_entity.pdbx_description
1 polymer ?
#
loop_
_entity_poly.entity_id
_entity_poly.type
_entity_poly.pdbx_seq_one_letter_code
_entity_poly.pdbx_strand_id
1 'polypeptide(L)'
;MRPTDSFYGKYAPIFSKLFEVLYLWVTCAAPAVTVATGGATLSALTVFMVQNGSSLFGRQIDKFYYNILYRTAVWRNSVERLILSEQGYREQMENVVKPYLDIRKSVLWPEREEGKKIYCERYLADSPKGVVMISHGFTETAEKYKEVIYYFVKKQYHVYLPEYCGHGRSYRLIPDSSLIYVDDYQRYVNDFLYVAKMAAKENPGLPVFLYGHSMGGGLAAAEAAQEPELFTKVVLSSPMIRPATGNILWPVAKQIAFGACQQGKGAEYVVGQHPYEGRENFETSSSTCKVRFEYYQDKKEKEPLFQTNGASYSWLYQAGRLNRYLQRKAWKQIQAPVLIFQSAEDHLVSKPEQVRFVVKLARRGLTSGTMIIVPGTKHEIYGSGSRILRGYWKRIFAFLEEPQVGKNGSGK
;
A
#
# COMPACT_ATOMS: atom_id res chain seq x y z
N MET A 1 37.27 38.75 1.81
CA MET A 1 37.51 37.44 1.16
C MET A 1 36.13 36.81 0.95
N ARG A 2 35.72 36.56 -0.30
CA ARG A 2 34.41 35.97 -0.64
C ARG A 2 34.51 34.47 -0.64
N PRO A 3 33.43 33.72 -0.32
CA PRO A 3 33.47 32.25 -0.27
C PRO A 3 33.46 31.65 -1.68
N THR A 4 34.13 30.57 -1.79
CA THR A 4 34.46 29.70 -2.89
C THR A 4 33.25 29.24 -3.71
N ASP A 5 33.39 29.33 -5.03
CA ASP A 5 32.52 28.74 -6.04
C ASP A 5 32.37 27.21 -5.81
N SER A 6 31.16 26.77 -5.57
CA SER A 6 30.86 25.36 -5.41
C SER A 6 30.92 24.66 -6.78
N PHE A 7 31.47 23.45 -6.78
CA PHE A 7 31.56 22.55 -7.94
C PHE A 7 30.25 22.44 -8.74
N TYR A 8 29.08 22.59 -8.08
CA TYR A 8 27.76 22.58 -8.71
C TYR A 8 27.48 23.79 -9.60
N GLY A 9 27.95 25.00 -9.28
CA GLY A 9 27.70 26.19 -10.08
C GLY A 9 28.37 26.18 -11.44
N LYS A 10 29.51 25.52 -11.56
CA LYS A 10 30.33 25.52 -12.80
C LYS A 10 29.84 24.51 -13.85
N TYR A 11 29.12 23.49 -13.44
CA TYR A 11 28.69 22.39 -14.32
C TYR A 11 27.17 22.28 -14.51
N ALA A 12 26.39 23.09 -13.82
CA ALA A 12 24.94 23.16 -13.95
C ALA A 12 24.43 23.36 -15.39
N PRO A 13 25.06 24.23 -16.23
CA PRO A 13 24.65 24.37 -17.63
C PRO A 13 24.93 23.15 -18.51
N ILE A 14 25.96 22.36 -18.17
CA ILE A 14 26.32 21.16 -18.91
C ILE A 14 25.33 20.04 -18.57
N PHE A 15 24.94 19.91 -17.30
CA PHE A 15 23.93 18.95 -16.86
C PHE A 15 22.54 19.27 -17.40
N SER A 16 22.15 20.54 -17.47
CA SER A 16 20.88 20.99 -18.06
C SER A 16 20.80 20.62 -19.55
N LYS A 17 21.86 20.91 -20.34
CA LYS A 17 21.91 20.57 -21.75
C LYS A 17 21.94 19.06 -22.00
N LEU A 18 22.62 18.28 -21.14
CA LEU A 18 22.59 16.81 -21.26
C LEU A 18 21.19 16.25 -20.94
N PHE A 19 20.49 16.85 -19.99
CA PHE A 19 19.12 16.45 -19.64
C PHE A 19 18.13 16.81 -20.74
N GLU A 20 18.25 17.96 -21.38
CA GLU A 20 17.44 18.36 -22.55
C GLU A 20 17.68 17.45 -23.77
N VAL A 21 18.92 17.11 -24.04
CA VAL A 21 19.27 16.18 -25.15
C VAL A 21 18.76 14.76 -24.87
N LEU A 22 18.87 14.26 -23.62
CA LEU A 22 18.29 12.99 -23.24
C LEU A 22 16.76 13.00 -23.27
N TYR A 23 16.13 14.08 -22.83
CA TYR A 23 14.68 14.25 -22.85
C TYR A 23 14.13 14.31 -24.28
N LEU A 24 14.76 15.09 -25.15
CA LEU A 24 14.43 15.15 -26.58
C LEU A 24 14.65 13.81 -27.27
N TRP A 25 15.69 13.08 -26.92
CA TRP A 25 15.98 11.77 -27.53
C TRP A 25 14.99 10.70 -27.08
N VAL A 26 14.62 10.67 -25.80
CA VAL A 26 13.61 9.74 -25.23
C VAL A 26 12.21 10.06 -25.75
N THR A 27 11.87 11.33 -25.96
CA THR A 27 10.51 11.72 -26.41
C THR A 27 10.36 11.66 -27.93
N CYS A 28 11.40 11.90 -28.70
CA CYS A 28 11.34 11.90 -30.18
C CYS A 28 11.70 10.56 -30.84
N ALA A 29 12.54 9.72 -30.21
CA ALA A 29 12.96 8.43 -30.76
C ALA A 29 12.12 7.22 -30.30
N ALA A 30 11.31 7.37 -29.22
CA ALA A 30 10.51 6.30 -28.64
C ALA A 30 9.40 5.72 -29.56
N PRO A 31 8.76 6.47 -30.48
CA PRO A 31 7.71 5.90 -31.32
C PRO A 31 8.19 4.97 -32.41
N ALA A 32 9.45 5.08 -32.84
CA ALA A 32 9.96 4.34 -34.00
C ALA A 32 10.67 3.01 -33.69
N VAL A 33 10.98 2.73 -32.42
CA VAL A 33 11.80 1.56 -32.01
C VAL A 33 10.97 0.44 -31.37
N THR A 34 9.68 0.62 -31.23
CA THR A 34 8.83 -0.33 -30.45
C THR A 34 8.30 -1.53 -31.26
N VAL A 35 8.66 -1.70 -32.51
CA VAL A 35 8.09 -2.77 -33.37
C VAL A 35 9.09 -3.86 -33.80
N ALA A 36 10.38 -3.73 -33.52
CA ALA A 36 11.33 -4.79 -33.92
C ALA A 36 12.41 -5.03 -32.86
N THR A 37 12.43 -6.23 -32.32
CA THR A 37 13.53 -6.91 -31.60
C THR A 37 13.82 -6.46 -30.16
N GLY A 38 13.23 -7.15 -29.19
CA GLY A 38 13.45 -6.97 -27.76
C GLY A 38 14.79 -7.44 -27.19
N GLY A 39 15.86 -7.49 -27.97
CA GLY A 39 17.19 -7.90 -27.50
C GLY A 39 18.36 -7.16 -28.13
N ALA A 40 18.22 -6.68 -29.33
CA ALA A 40 19.35 -6.17 -30.11
C ALA A 40 19.71 -4.69 -29.86
N THR A 41 18.79 -3.88 -29.38
CA THR A 41 19.00 -2.44 -29.15
C THR A 41 19.85 -2.11 -27.92
N LEU A 42 19.81 -2.94 -26.88
CA LEU A 42 20.70 -2.77 -25.71
C LEU A 42 22.16 -3.08 -26.04
N SER A 43 22.41 -4.09 -26.90
CA SER A 43 23.77 -4.44 -27.31
C SER A 43 24.42 -3.38 -28.22
N ALA A 44 23.65 -2.72 -29.07
CA ALA A 44 24.19 -1.68 -29.98
C ALA A 44 24.62 -0.40 -29.19
N LEU A 45 23.85 0.00 -28.20
CA LEU A 45 24.20 1.15 -27.34
C LEU A 45 25.45 0.86 -26.48
N THR A 46 25.55 -0.37 -25.96
CA THR A 46 26.68 -0.80 -25.13
C THR A 46 27.96 -0.87 -26.00
N VAL A 47 27.88 -1.38 -27.23
CA VAL A 47 29.03 -1.44 -28.17
C VAL A 47 29.49 -0.04 -28.59
N PHE A 48 28.57 0.91 -28.81
CA PHE A 48 28.92 2.28 -29.17
C PHE A 48 29.64 3.04 -28.04
N MET A 49 29.24 2.81 -26.78
CA MET A 49 29.91 3.44 -25.63
C MET A 49 31.28 2.83 -25.31
N VAL A 50 31.46 1.54 -25.53
CA VAL A 50 32.73 0.84 -25.28
C VAL A 50 33.81 1.21 -26.33
N GLN A 51 33.44 1.51 -27.55
CA GLN A 51 34.39 1.86 -28.62
C GLN A 51 35.00 3.27 -28.51
N ASN A 52 34.37 4.19 -27.74
CA ASN A 52 34.80 5.60 -27.70
C ASN A 52 35.38 6.06 -26.35
N GLY A 53 35.55 5.18 -25.37
CA GLY A 53 35.97 5.56 -24.00
C GLY A 53 37.38 5.10 -23.63
N SER A 54 38.41 5.88 -23.96
CA SER A 54 39.82 5.57 -23.63
C SER A 54 40.36 6.33 -22.37
N SER A 55 39.53 6.86 -21.48
CA SER A 55 40.00 7.50 -20.26
C SER A 55 39.55 6.76 -18.99
N LEU A 56 40.34 6.85 -17.90
CA LEU A 56 39.99 6.26 -16.61
C LEU A 56 38.62 6.72 -16.07
N PHE A 57 38.22 7.94 -16.48
CA PHE A 57 36.92 8.55 -16.11
C PHE A 57 35.75 7.89 -16.88
N GLY A 58 35.96 7.55 -18.17
CA GLY A 58 34.97 6.80 -18.95
C GLY A 58 34.69 5.44 -18.37
N ARG A 59 35.69 4.69 -17.93
CA ARG A 59 35.50 3.34 -17.34
C ARG A 59 34.73 3.33 -16.01
N GLN A 60 34.82 4.39 -15.22
CA GLN A 60 34.02 4.50 -13.98
C GLN A 60 32.58 4.86 -14.28
N ILE A 61 32.33 5.74 -15.25
CA ILE A 61 31.01 6.12 -15.70
C ILE A 61 30.30 4.93 -16.36
N ASP A 62 31.01 4.18 -17.22
CA ASP A 62 30.46 2.98 -17.87
C ASP A 62 30.11 1.89 -16.85
N LYS A 63 30.95 1.68 -15.85
CA LYS A 63 30.68 0.72 -14.75
C LYS A 63 29.48 1.14 -13.90
N PHE A 64 29.30 2.42 -13.68
CA PHE A 64 28.15 2.98 -12.95
C PHE A 64 26.85 2.84 -13.75
N TYR A 65 26.86 3.25 -15.04
CA TYR A 65 25.71 3.10 -15.95
C TYR A 65 25.37 1.64 -16.22
N TYR A 66 26.35 0.79 -16.46
CA TYR A 66 26.12 -0.66 -16.61
C TYR A 66 25.49 -1.27 -15.36
N ASN A 67 25.97 -0.95 -14.17
CA ASN A 67 25.39 -1.44 -12.93
C ASN A 67 23.95 -0.94 -12.71
N ILE A 68 23.66 0.33 -13.06
CA ILE A 68 22.31 0.88 -12.97
C ILE A 68 21.39 0.19 -13.98
N LEU A 69 21.79 0.12 -15.25
CA LEU A 69 20.99 -0.48 -16.32
C LEU A 69 20.79 -1.98 -16.10
N TYR A 70 21.85 -2.70 -15.71
CA TYR A 70 21.77 -4.13 -15.39
C TYR A 70 20.89 -4.39 -14.18
N ARG A 71 21.09 -3.67 -13.08
CA ARG A 71 20.25 -3.79 -11.88
C ARG A 71 18.79 -3.44 -12.15
N THR A 72 18.52 -2.37 -12.92
CA THR A 72 17.16 -1.99 -13.29
C THR A 72 16.51 -3.02 -14.24
N ALA A 73 17.26 -3.59 -15.18
CA ALA A 73 16.73 -4.64 -16.08
C ALA A 73 16.45 -5.95 -15.34
N VAL A 74 17.38 -6.42 -14.49
CA VAL A 74 17.19 -7.62 -13.67
C VAL A 74 16.03 -7.42 -12.67
N TRP A 75 15.96 -6.25 -12.06
CA TRP A 75 14.89 -5.91 -11.11
C TRP A 75 13.53 -5.82 -11.80
N ARG A 76 13.46 -5.18 -13.00
CA ARG A 76 12.25 -5.11 -13.82
C ARG A 76 11.73 -6.50 -14.17
N ASN A 77 12.59 -7.39 -14.66
CA ASN A 77 12.23 -8.77 -14.99
C ASN A 77 11.77 -9.56 -13.74
N SER A 78 12.34 -9.29 -12.55
CA SER A 78 11.98 -10.00 -11.32
C SER A 78 10.56 -9.67 -10.82
N VAL A 79 10.10 -8.43 -11.00
CA VAL A 79 8.71 -8.05 -10.64
C VAL A 79 7.72 -8.52 -11.69
N GLU A 80 8.07 -8.44 -12.97
CA GLU A 80 7.20 -8.89 -14.07
C GLU A 80 6.87 -10.39 -13.99
N ARG A 81 7.83 -11.21 -13.57
CA ARG A 81 7.63 -12.66 -13.36
C ARG A 81 6.91 -13.01 -12.08
N LEU A 82 6.83 -12.08 -11.14
CA LEU A 82 6.18 -12.30 -9.84
C LEU A 82 4.66 -12.23 -9.96
N ILE A 83 4.14 -11.32 -10.80
CA ILE A 83 2.71 -11.01 -10.88
C ILE A 83 1.95 -12.14 -11.58
N LEU A 84 0.94 -12.66 -10.88
CA LEU A 84 0.09 -13.74 -11.39
C LEU A 84 -0.71 -13.28 -12.60
N SER A 85 -0.83 -14.19 -13.58
CA SER A 85 -1.66 -13.98 -14.77
C SER A 85 -3.15 -14.17 -14.44
N GLU A 86 -4.03 -13.50 -15.17
CA GLU A 86 -5.47 -13.80 -15.15
C GLU A 86 -5.79 -15.19 -15.72
N GLN A 87 -5.04 -15.59 -16.74
CA GLN A 87 -5.16 -16.93 -17.29
C GLN A 87 -4.64 -17.97 -16.29
N GLY A 88 -5.49 -18.94 -15.94
CA GLY A 88 -5.18 -19.96 -14.94
C GLY A 88 -4.98 -19.39 -13.52
N TYR A 89 -5.58 -18.25 -13.19
CA TYR A 89 -5.41 -17.57 -11.91
C TYR A 89 -5.75 -18.47 -10.72
N ARG A 90 -6.89 -19.18 -10.77
CA ARG A 90 -7.30 -20.10 -9.72
C ARG A 90 -6.26 -21.22 -9.50
N GLU A 91 -5.77 -21.82 -10.58
CA GLU A 91 -4.72 -22.85 -10.50
C GLU A 91 -3.44 -22.31 -9.90
N GLN A 92 -3.02 -21.12 -10.29
CA GLN A 92 -1.86 -20.47 -9.71
C GLN A 92 -2.05 -20.22 -8.21
N MET A 93 -3.24 -19.75 -7.78
CA MET A 93 -3.54 -19.54 -6.36
C MET A 93 -3.54 -20.86 -5.58
N GLU A 94 -4.17 -21.93 -6.07
CA GLU A 94 -4.30 -23.19 -5.33
C GLU A 94 -3.00 -24.04 -5.39
N ASN A 95 -2.30 -24.05 -6.53
CA ASN A 95 -1.17 -24.98 -6.73
C ASN A 95 0.21 -24.31 -6.50
N VAL A 96 0.29 -22.97 -6.52
CA VAL A 96 1.56 -22.27 -6.32
C VAL A 96 1.53 -21.36 -5.10
N VAL A 97 0.56 -20.44 -5.01
CA VAL A 97 0.51 -19.43 -3.94
C VAL A 97 0.21 -20.07 -2.59
N LYS A 98 -0.87 -20.83 -2.51
CA LYS A 98 -1.31 -21.45 -1.26
C LYS A 98 -0.26 -22.40 -0.67
N PRO A 99 0.28 -23.40 -1.39
CA PRO A 99 1.30 -24.28 -0.84
C PRO A 99 2.57 -23.52 -0.41
N TYR A 100 2.96 -22.51 -1.19
CA TYR A 100 4.12 -21.69 -0.84
C TYR A 100 3.92 -20.89 0.46
N LEU A 101 2.71 -20.38 0.69
CA LEU A 101 2.36 -19.64 1.90
C LEU A 101 2.13 -20.56 3.09
N ASP A 102 1.48 -21.72 2.90
CA ASP A 102 1.09 -22.63 3.98
C ASP A 102 2.29 -23.13 4.78
N ILE A 103 3.41 -23.44 4.13
CA ILE A 103 4.64 -23.90 4.81
C ILE A 103 5.38 -22.75 5.54
N ARG A 104 4.97 -21.50 5.34
CA ARG A 104 5.59 -20.28 5.94
C ARG A 104 4.66 -19.61 6.93
N LYS A 105 3.42 -20.07 7.00
CA LYS A 105 2.37 -19.47 7.79
C LYS A 105 2.40 -19.94 9.23
N SER A 106 2.18 -19.03 10.14
CA SER A 106 1.72 -19.31 11.51
C SER A 106 0.58 -18.36 11.87
N VAL A 107 -0.32 -18.83 12.72
CA VAL A 107 -1.43 -18.04 13.25
C VAL A 107 -1.10 -17.66 14.68
N LEU A 108 -1.19 -16.38 14.97
CA LEU A 108 -1.00 -15.81 16.29
C LEU A 108 -2.34 -15.28 16.81
N TRP A 109 -2.52 -15.29 18.14
CA TRP A 109 -3.71 -14.83 18.82
C TRP A 109 -3.36 -13.86 19.96
N PRO A 110 -2.69 -12.72 19.65
CA PRO A 110 -2.37 -11.75 20.69
C PRO A 110 -3.61 -11.16 21.32
N GLU A 111 -3.54 -10.91 22.61
CA GLU A 111 -4.59 -10.23 23.41
C GLU A 111 -4.01 -8.94 23.97
N ARG A 112 -4.52 -7.78 23.55
CA ARG A 112 -4.21 -6.51 24.18
C ARG A 112 -5.12 -6.24 25.38
N GLU A 113 -6.34 -6.73 25.32
CA GLU A 113 -7.34 -6.70 26.40
C GLU A 113 -7.82 -8.14 26.65
N GLU A 114 -8.03 -8.51 27.91
CA GLU A 114 -8.44 -9.86 28.30
C GLU A 114 -9.69 -10.33 27.53
N GLY A 115 -9.63 -11.55 27.00
CA GLY A 115 -10.71 -12.16 26.21
C GLY A 115 -10.87 -11.61 24.79
N LYS A 116 -10.10 -10.57 24.40
CA LYS A 116 -10.19 -9.94 23.09
C LYS A 116 -9.03 -10.38 22.18
N LYS A 117 -9.15 -11.60 21.65
CA LYS A 117 -8.15 -12.22 20.79
C LYS A 117 -8.13 -11.59 19.40
N ILE A 118 -6.97 -11.10 18.99
CA ILE A 118 -6.71 -10.57 17.65
C ILE A 118 -6.19 -11.73 16.80
N TYR A 119 -6.88 -12.08 15.73
CA TYR A 119 -6.36 -13.03 14.75
C TYR A 119 -5.25 -12.35 13.94
N CYS A 120 -4.08 -12.96 13.90
CA CYS A 120 -2.98 -12.46 13.09
C CYS A 120 -2.31 -13.59 12.32
N GLU A 121 -2.24 -13.47 11.01
CA GLU A 121 -1.41 -14.35 10.18
C GLU A 121 0.01 -13.78 10.08
N ARG A 122 1.00 -14.63 10.37
CA ARG A 122 2.41 -14.34 10.20
C ARG A 122 3.00 -15.26 9.14
N TYR A 123 3.79 -14.68 8.23
CA TYR A 123 4.50 -15.41 7.17
C TYR A 123 5.97 -15.07 7.21
N LEU A 124 6.83 -16.10 7.29
CA LEU A 124 8.27 -15.92 7.38
C LEU A 124 8.95 -16.17 6.04
N ALA A 125 9.76 -15.24 5.59
CA ALA A 125 10.63 -15.38 4.42
C ALA A 125 11.94 -16.06 4.80
N ASP A 126 12.63 -16.68 3.83
CA ASP A 126 13.85 -17.45 4.09
C ASP A 126 15.07 -16.55 4.42
N SER A 127 15.16 -15.37 3.79
CA SER A 127 16.23 -14.37 3.99
C SER A 127 15.63 -12.97 4.13
N PRO A 128 15.04 -12.65 5.28
CA PRO A 128 14.23 -11.45 5.44
C PRO A 128 15.08 -10.19 5.39
N LYS A 129 14.63 -9.20 4.59
CA LYS A 129 15.21 -7.87 4.52
C LYS A 129 14.34 -6.79 5.19
N GLY A 130 13.24 -7.21 5.80
CA GLY A 130 12.34 -6.35 6.55
C GLY A 130 11.04 -7.05 6.89
N VAL A 131 10.22 -6.40 7.67
CA VAL A 131 8.88 -6.84 8.09
C VAL A 131 7.85 -5.93 7.45
N VAL A 132 6.82 -6.49 6.82
CA VAL A 132 5.65 -5.75 6.32
C VAL A 132 4.46 -6.03 7.20
N MET A 133 3.93 -4.99 7.81
CA MET A 133 2.63 -4.99 8.48
C MET A 133 1.54 -4.62 7.48
N ILE A 134 0.50 -5.45 7.35
CA ILE A 134 -0.63 -5.17 6.45
C ILE A 134 -1.84 -4.74 7.27
N SER A 135 -2.36 -3.55 6.98
CA SER A 135 -3.56 -2.93 7.54
C SER A 135 -4.67 -3.03 6.49
N HIS A 136 -5.61 -3.97 6.70
CA HIS A 136 -6.64 -4.33 5.72
C HIS A 136 -7.81 -3.34 5.66
N GLY A 137 -8.59 -3.39 4.58
CA GLY A 137 -9.74 -2.53 4.36
C GLY A 137 -11.01 -2.93 5.12
N PHE A 138 -12.06 -2.12 4.94
CA PHE A 138 -13.40 -2.37 5.44
C PHE A 138 -13.98 -3.66 4.82
N THR A 139 -14.64 -4.50 5.60
CA THR A 139 -15.21 -5.80 5.19
C THR A 139 -14.19 -6.83 4.65
N GLU A 140 -12.90 -6.62 4.89
CA GLU A 140 -11.84 -7.50 4.40
C GLU A 140 -11.29 -8.40 5.51
N THR A 141 -10.57 -9.44 5.09
CA THR A 141 -9.93 -10.43 5.96
C THR A 141 -8.56 -10.81 5.40
N ALA A 142 -7.74 -11.50 6.19
CA ALA A 142 -6.43 -12.00 5.75
C ALA A 142 -6.52 -12.90 4.51
N GLU A 143 -7.64 -13.59 4.31
CA GLU A 143 -7.84 -14.44 3.13
C GLU A 143 -7.81 -13.66 1.81
N LYS A 144 -8.34 -12.43 1.81
CA LYS A 144 -8.34 -11.56 0.63
C LYS A 144 -6.94 -11.12 0.20
N TYR A 145 -5.99 -11.14 1.12
CA TYR A 145 -4.62 -10.65 0.90
C TYR A 145 -3.61 -11.73 0.51
N LYS A 146 -4.01 -12.99 0.24
CA LYS A 146 -3.05 -14.08 -0.04
C LYS A 146 -2.11 -13.78 -1.22
N GLU A 147 -2.62 -13.19 -2.30
CA GLU A 147 -1.79 -12.76 -3.43
C GLU A 147 -0.82 -11.63 -3.05
N VAL A 148 -1.29 -10.65 -2.27
CA VAL A 148 -0.46 -9.54 -1.75
C VAL A 148 0.64 -10.05 -0.84
N ILE A 149 0.30 -10.95 0.09
CA ILE A 149 1.23 -11.60 1.02
C ILE A 149 2.29 -12.38 0.23
N TYR A 150 1.86 -13.17 -0.77
CA TYR A 150 2.75 -13.93 -1.63
C TYR A 150 3.82 -13.04 -2.29
N TYR A 151 3.43 -11.87 -2.79
CA TYR A 151 4.36 -10.94 -3.41
C TYR A 151 5.39 -10.39 -2.43
N PHE A 152 4.98 -10.04 -1.23
CA PHE A 152 5.92 -9.58 -0.20
C PHE A 152 6.86 -10.71 0.26
N VAL A 153 6.36 -11.91 0.52
CA VAL A 153 7.19 -13.04 0.97
C VAL A 153 8.17 -13.48 -0.11
N LYS A 154 7.74 -13.53 -1.39
CA LYS A 154 8.64 -13.79 -2.54
C LYS A 154 9.73 -12.72 -2.69
N LYS A 155 9.47 -11.51 -2.25
CA LYS A 155 10.44 -10.41 -2.21
C LYS A 155 11.24 -10.38 -0.91
N GLN A 156 11.20 -11.45 -0.13
CA GLN A 156 11.96 -11.62 1.10
C GLN A 156 11.58 -10.61 2.20
N TYR A 157 10.28 -10.36 2.38
CA TYR A 157 9.76 -9.67 3.55
C TYR A 157 9.01 -10.67 4.43
N HIS A 158 9.21 -10.62 5.75
CA HIS A 158 8.25 -11.17 6.69
C HIS A 158 6.95 -10.38 6.59
N VAL A 159 5.81 -11.05 6.75
CA VAL A 159 4.51 -10.39 6.69
C VAL A 159 3.71 -10.72 7.93
N TYR A 160 3.12 -9.70 8.54
CA TYR A 160 2.13 -9.83 9.60
C TYR A 160 0.85 -9.13 9.17
N LEU A 161 -0.27 -9.82 9.27
CA LEU A 161 -1.59 -9.30 8.97
C LEU A 161 -2.53 -9.58 10.13
N PRO A 162 -2.69 -8.66 11.09
CA PRO A 162 -3.76 -8.73 12.08
C PRO A 162 -5.11 -8.36 11.45
N GLU A 163 -6.15 -9.13 11.76
CA GLU A 163 -7.52 -8.76 11.42
C GLU A 163 -8.06 -7.80 12.50
N TYR A 164 -8.71 -6.72 12.09
CA TYR A 164 -9.28 -5.76 13.01
C TYR A 164 -10.46 -6.32 13.79
N CYS A 165 -10.72 -5.77 14.97
CA CYS A 165 -11.95 -6.01 15.73
C CYS A 165 -13.20 -5.94 14.82
N GLY A 166 -14.10 -6.91 14.91
CA GLY A 166 -15.30 -6.98 14.08
C GLY A 166 -15.08 -7.56 12.68
N HIS A 167 -13.84 -7.93 12.31
CA HIS A 167 -13.52 -8.50 11.00
C HIS A 167 -12.97 -9.92 11.15
N GLY A 168 -13.26 -10.73 10.14
CA GLY A 168 -12.72 -12.08 10.03
C GLY A 168 -12.85 -12.90 11.30
N ARG A 169 -11.72 -13.40 11.79
CA ARG A 169 -11.61 -14.28 12.95
C ARG A 169 -11.29 -13.54 14.25
N SER A 170 -11.02 -12.24 14.20
CA SER A 170 -10.78 -11.43 15.39
C SER A 170 -12.06 -11.25 16.21
N TYR A 171 -11.88 -10.90 17.48
CA TYR A 171 -13.00 -10.66 18.40
C TYR A 171 -14.00 -9.62 17.89
N ARG A 172 -15.24 -9.72 18.36
CA ARG A 172 -16.34 -8.80 18.06
C ARG A 172 -16.89 -8.17 19.31
N LEU A 173 -17.39 -6.95 19.20
CA LEU A 173 -18.03 -6.21 20.30
C LEU A 173 -19.55 -6.38 20.29
N ILE A 174 -20.11 -6.92 19.21
CA ILE A 174 -21.55 -7.17 19.02
C ILE A 174 -21.76 -8.56 18.42
N PRO A 175 -22.94 -9.17 18.62
CA PRO A 175 -23.24 -10.51 18.10
C PRO A 175 -23.37 -10.59 16.59
N ASP A 176 -23.86 -9.52 15.92
CA ASP A 176 -24.02 -9.49 14.47
C ASP A 176 -22.64 -9.51 13.76
N SER A 177 -22.31 -10.64 13.14
CA SER A 177 -21.03 -10.83 12.47
C SER A 177 -20.95 -10.14 11.10
N SER A 178 -22.07 -9.75 10.53
CA SER A 178 -22.13 -9.03 9.24
C SER A 178 -21.96 -7.51 9.43
N LEU A 179 -22.31 -6.98 10.58
CA LEU A 179 -22.24 -5.56 10.90
C LEU A 179 -20.85 -5.15 11.39
N ILE A 180 -20.20 -4.24 10.69
CA ILE A 180 -18.95 -3.64 11.15
C ILE A 180 -19.26 -2.57 12.19
N TYR A 181 -18.88 -2.88 13.43
CA TYR A 181 -19.04 -2.01 14.59
C TYR A 181 -17.69 -1.80 15.30
N VAL A 182 -17.45 -0.60 15.75
CA VAL A 182 -16.36 -0.26 16.68
C VAL A 182 -16.83 0.85 17.63
N ASP A 183 -16.49 0.74 18.89
CA ASP A 183 -16.80 1.72 19.93
C ASP A 183 -15.94 2.99 19.81
N ASP A 184 -14.64 2.83 19.52
CA ASP A 184 -13.69 3.90 19.24
C ASP A 184 -12.69 3.45 18.17
N TYR A 185 -12.41 4.29 17.15
CA TYR A 185 -11.41 3.99 16.13
C TYR A 185 -10.00 3.75 16.69
N GLN A 186 -9.70 4.31 17.88
CA GLN A 186 -8.44 4.05 18.59
C GLN A 186 -8.27 2.57 18.95
N ARG A 187 -9.37 1.82 19.10
CA ARG A 187 -9.29 0.36 19.29
C ARG A 187 -8.56 -0.32 18.14
N TYR A 188 -8.93 0.02 16.88
CA TYR A 188 -8.24 -0.49 15.71
C TYR A 188 -6.76 -0.14 15.73
N VAL A 189 -6.45 1.12 15.97
CA VAL A 189 -5.06 1.62 16.01
C VAL A 189 -4.26 0.94 17.12
N ASN A 190 -4.81 0.85 18.32
CA ASN A 190 -4.11 0.27 19.48
C ASN A 190 -3.88 -1.24 19.32
N ASP A 191 -4.87 -1.98 18.80
CA ASP A 191 -4.76 -3.42 18.54
C ASP A 191 -3.70 -3.69 17.48
N PHE A 192 -3.71 -2.92 16.38
CA PHE A 192 -2.71 -3.04 15.33
C PHE A 192 -1.30 -2.71 15.84
N LEU A 193 -1.12 -1.61 16.54
CA LEU A 193 0.17 -1.19 17.10
C LEU A 193 0.71 -2.18 18.14
N TYR A 194 -0.17 -2.82 18.91
CA TYR A 194 0.23 -3.91 19.81
C TYR A 194 0.89 -5.05 19.04
N VAL A 195 0.28 -5.51 17.94
CA VAL A 195 0.83 -6.56 17.08
C VAL A 195 2.08 -6.07 16.35
N ALA A 196 2.12 -4.82 15.88
CA ALA A 196 3.27 -4.26 15.18
C ALA A 196 4.51 -4.15 16.08
N LYS A 197 4.34 -3.75 17.33
CA LYS A 197 5.41 -3.74 18.35
C LYS A 197 5.91 -5.15 18.67
N MET A 198 5.01 -6.12 18.73
CA MET A 198 5.36 -7.53 18.89
C MET A 198 6.20 -8.01 17.69
N ALA A 199 5.75 -7.72 16.47
CA ALA A 199 6.48 -8.09 15.26
C ALA A 199 7.87 -7.43 15.18
N ALA A 200 8.01 -6.17 15.57
CA ALA A 200 9.30 -5.48 15.65
C ALA A 200 10.23 -6.13 16.69
N LYS A 201 9.70 -6.52 17.85
CA LYS A 201 10.46 -7.20 18.91
C LYS A 201 10.92 -8.60 18.50
N GLU A 202 10.09 -9.34 17.75
CA GLU A 202 10.44 -10.66 17.23
C GLU A 202 11.51 -10.61 16.13
N ASN A 203 11.70 -9.45 15.47
CA ASN A 203 12.59 -9.28 14.33
C ASN A 203 13.59 -8.12 14.56
N PRO A 204 14.47 -8.22 15.55
CA PRO A 204 15.39 -7.15 15.90
C PRO A 204 16.32 -6.81 14.74
N GLY A 205 16.51 -5.52 14.48
CA GLY A 205 17.38 -5.02 13.41
C GLY A 205 16.76 -5.01 12.01
N LEU A 206 15.58 -5.61 11.80
CA LEU A 206 14.88 -5.50 10.53
C LEU A 206 14.02 -4.24 10.49
N PRO A 207 14.02 -3.48 9.37
CA PRO A 207 13.10 -2.37 9.19
C PRO A 207 11.65 -2.86 9.11
N VAL A 208 10.73 -2.13 9.75
CA VAL A 208 9.30 -2.40 9.71
C VAL A 208 8.64 -1.45 8.72
N PHE A 209 7.92 -2.01 7.77
CA PHE A 209 7.16 -1.30 6.75
C PHE A 209 5.66 -1.46 6.99
N LEU A 210 4.87 -0.47 6.60
CA LEU A 210 3.43 -0.48 6.76
C LEU A 210 2.75 -0.35 5.38
N TYR A 211 1.90 -1.32 5.04
CA TYR A 211 1.05 -1.29 3.86
C TYR A 211 -0.41 -1.23 4.30
N GLY A 212 -1.13 -0.17 3.94
CA GLY A 212 -2.54 -0.02 4.30
C GLY A 212 -3.42 0.23 3.08
N HIS A 213 -4.56 -0.47 3.03
CA HIS A 213 -5.57 -0.30 1.99
C HIS A 213 -6.88 0.25 2.56
N SER A 214 -7.51 1.18 1.87
CA SER A 214 -8.85 1.70 2.19
C SER A 214 -8.98 2.16 3.65
N MET A 215 -9.90 1.60 4.45
CA MET A 215 -10.01 1.84 5.89
C MET A 215 -8.64 1.64 6.57
N GLY A 216 -7.98 0.51 6.28
CA GLY A 216 -6.64 0.23 6.77
C GLY A 216 -5.61 1.26 6.33
N GLY A 217 -5.76 1.88 5.16
CA GLY A 217 -4.90 2.99 4.72
C GLY A 217 -5.08 4.25 5.55
N GLY A 218 -6.31 4.55 5.98
CA GLY A 218 -6.58 5.64 6.92
C GLY A 218 -6.06 5.34 8.32
N LEU A 219 -6.24 4.09 8.79
CA LEU A 219 -5.72 3.63 10.07
C LEU A 219 -4.19 3.60 10.06
N ALA A 220 -3.56 3.10 8.98
CA ALA A 220 -2.10 3.10 8.81
C ALA A 220 -1.48 4.49 8.94
N ALA A 221 -2.15 5.51 8.39
CA ALA A 221 -1.71 6.89 8.58
C ALA A 221 -1.82 7.35 10.05
N ALA A 222 -2.81 6.85 10.80
CA ALA A 222 -2.95 7.14 12.23
C ALA A 222 -1.93 6.35 13.07
N GLU A 223 -1.67 5.09 12.73
CA GLU A 223 -0.68 4.21 13.33
C GLU A 223 0.74 4.78 13.18
N ALA A 224 1.11 5.20 11.96
CA ALA A 224 2.38 5.85 11.69
C ALA A 224 2.53 7.22 12.39
N ALA A 225 1.43 7.89 12.70
CA ALA A 225 1.45 9.15 13.44
C ALA A 225 1.60 8.95 14.95
N GLN A 226 1.03 7.87 15.50
CA GLN A 226 1.09 7.58 16.94
C GLN A 226 2.38 6.89 17.36
N GLU A 227 2.99 6.12 16.45
CA GLU A 227 4.30 5.50 16.66
C GLU A 227 5.26 5.91 15.53
N PRO A 228 5.74 7.16 15.54
CA PRO A 228 6.45 7.75 14.40
C PRO A 228 7.83 7.12 14.12
N GLU A 229 8.40 6.41 15.08
CA GLU A 229 9.69 5.74 14.95
C GLU A 229 9.58 4.25 14.59
N LEU A 230 8.38 3.66 14.73
CA LEU A 230 8.15 2.24 14.52
C LEU A 230 8.27 1.84 13.04
N PHE A 231 7.76 2.68 12.14
CA PHE A 231 7.67 2.35 10.73
C PHE A 231 8.74 3.09 9.92
N THR A 232 9.51 2.32 9.16
CA THR A 232 10.57 2.85 8.28
C THR A 232 9.99 3.54 7.05
N LYS A 233 8.94 2.97 6.45
CA LYS A 233 8.20 3.54 5.29
C LYS A 233 6.75 3.08 5.33
N VAL A 234 5.87 3.90 4.74
CA VAL A 234 4.42 3.65 4.71
C VAL A 234 3.89 3.71 3.28
N VAL A 235 3.15 2.68 2.87
CA VAL A 235 2.45 2.60 1.59
C VAL A 235 0.95 2.65 1.85
N LEU A 236 0.27 3.62 1.26
CA LEU A 236 -1.17 3.81 1.38
C LEU A 236 -1.85 3.61 0.02
N SER A 237 -2.64 2.54 -0.11
CA SER A 237 -3.39 2.19 -1.32
C SER A 237 -4.85 2.61 -1.18
N SER A 238 -5.31 3.52 -2.00
CA SER A 238 -6.68 4.10 -1.95
C SER A 238 -7.12 4.45 -0.50
N PRO A 239 -6.31 5.18 0.30
CA PRO A 239 -6.55 5.29 1.75
C PRO A 239 -7.85 6.03 2.05
N MET A 240 -8.62 5.51 3.00
CA MET A 240 -9.81 6.16 3.53
C MET A 240 -9.42 7.32 4.47
N ILE A 241 -8.96 8.42 3.91
CA ILE A 241 -8.82 9.66 4.69
C ILE A 241 -10.20 10.16 5.14
N ARG A 242 -11.21 9.90 4.30
CA ARG A 242 -12.63 10.09 4.58
C ARG A 242 -13.43 9.12 3.71
N PRO A 243 -14.45 8.40 4.25
CA PRO A 243 -15.33 7.61 3.41
C PRO A 243 -16.19 8.52 2.50
N ALA A 244 -16.60 8.00 1.36
CA ALA A 244 -17.67 8.59 0.57
C ALA A 244 -19.04 8.27 1.22
N THR A 245 -19.96 9.21 1.13
CA THR A 245 -21.32 9.09 1.71
C THR A 245 -22.40 9.21 0.64
N GLY A 246 -22.06 8.81 -0.59
CA GLY A 246 -22.96 8.92 -1.74
C GLY A 246 -23.45 10.37 -1.92
N ASN A 247 -24.76 10.53 -2.04
CA ASN A 247 -25.41 11.83 -2.22
C ASN A 247 -25.59 12.63 -0.92
N ILE A 248 -25.27 12.05 0.26
CA ILE A 248 -25.41 12.74 1.54
C ILE A 248 -24.13 13.56 1.79
N LEU A 249 -24.29 14.85 2.04
CA LEU A 249 -23.17 15.71 2.38
C LEU A 249 -22.47 15.23 3.67
N TRP A 250 -21.15 15.17 3.65
CA TRP A 250 -20.37 14.67 4.77
C TRP A 250 -20.69 15.28 6.14
N PRO A 251 -20.90 16.61 6.30
CA PRO A 251 -21.32 17.17 7.59
C PRO A 251 -22.65 16.60 8.10
N VAL A 252 -23.60 16.37 7.17
CA VAL A 252 -24.93 15.82 7.49
C VAL A 252 -24.80 14.34 7.89
N ALA A 253 -24.07 13.53 7.13
CA ALA A 253 -23.84 12.12 7.44
C ALA A 253 -23.22 11.94 8.84
N LYS A 254 -22.24 12.78 9.20
CA LYS A 254 -21.64 12.77 10.54
C LYS A 254 -22.63 13.13 11.64
N GLN A 255 -23.50 14.11 11.39
CA GLN A 255 -24.49 14.52 12.38
C GLN A 255 -25.54 13.44 12.59
N ILE A 256 -25.99 12.77 11.52
CA ILE A 256 -26.90 11.62 11.60
C ILE A 256 -26.24 10.50 12.42
N ALA A 257 -25.01 10.12 12.11
CA ALA A 257 -24.29 9.08 12.84
C ALA A 257 -24.09 9.43 14.32
N PHE A 258 -23.73 10.68 14.63
CA PHE A 258 -23.63 11.16 16.00
C PHE A 258 -24.97 11.08 16.73
N GLY A 259 -26.06 11.58 16.13
CA GLY A 259 -27.41 11.54 16.73
C GLY A 259 -27.90 10.13 16.98
N ALA A 260 -27.66 9.19 16.05
CA ALA A 260 -27.99 7.78 16.21
C ALA A 260 -27.21 7.17 17.41
N CYS A 261 -25.91 7.45 17.54
CA CYS A 261 -25.12 7.00 18.68
C CYS A 261 -25.64 7.55 20.02
N GLN A 262 -26.07 8.83 20.06
CA GLN A 262 -26.64 9.43 21.28
C GLN A 262 -27.97 8.79 21.68
N GLN A 263 -28.71 8.23 20.73
CA GLN A 263 -29.97 7.51 20.95
C GLN A 263 -29.78 6.01 21.25
N GLY A 264 -28.53 5.54 21.44
CA GLY A 264 -28.25 4.12 21.67
C GLY A 264 -28.28 3.24 20.42
N LYS A 265 -28.45 3.82 19.23
CA LYS A 265 -28.54 3.12 17.92
C LYS A 265 -27.18 2.95 17.24
N GLY A 266 -26.09 3.10 17.97
CA GLY A 266 -24.73 2.99 17.41
C GLY A 266 -24.43 1.65 16.75
N ALA A 267 -25.07 0.56 17.22
CA ALA A 267 -24.94 -0.80 16.69
C ALA A 267 -26.02 -1.16 15.64
N GLU A 268 -26.71 -0.18 15.06
CA GLU A 268 -27.62 -0.39 13.92
C GLU A 268 -26.90 -0.07 12.62
N TYR A 269 -27.39 -0.67 11.50
CA TYR A 269 -26.89 -0.38 10.14
C TYR A 269 -27.16 1.08 9.77
N VAL A 270 -26.20 1.72 9.15
CA VAL A 270 -26.40 3.01 8.50
C VAL A 270 -27.44 2.86 7.38
N VAL A 271 -28.29 3.85 7.20
CA VAL A 271 -29.30 3.83 6.12
C VAL A 271 -28.67 3.47 4.77
N GLY A 272 -29.26 2.48 4.10
CA GLY A 272 -28.75 1.92 2.85
C GLY A 272 -27.65 0.86 3.02
N GLN A 273 -27.26 0.53 4.25
CA GLN A 273 -26.43 -0.63 4.57
C GLN A 273 -27.30 -1.80 5.04
N HIS A 274 -26.84 -3.02 4.80
CA HIS A 274 -27.57 -4.24 5.11
C HIS A 274 -26.61 -5.39 5.45
N PRO A 275 -27.08 -6.48 6.06
CA PRO A 275 -26.31 -7.69 6.25
C PRO A 275 -25.79 -8.28 4.92
N TYR A 276 -24.91 -9.26 5.01
CA TYR A 276 -24.48 -10.01 3.85
C TYR A 276 -25.65 -10.84 3.28
N GLU A 277 -25.94 -10.66 2.00
CA GLU A 277 -27.07 -11.28 1.29
C GLU A 277 -26.62 -12.27 0.19
N GLY A 278 -25.35 -12.65 0.21
CA GLY A 278 -24.77 -13.56 -0.78
C GLY A 278 -23.73 -12.89 -1.68
N ARG A 279 -23.41 -13.55 -2.78
CA ARG A 279 -22.35 -13.13 -3.71
C ARG A 279 -22.60 -11.72 -4.27
N GLU A 280 -21.58 -10.89 -4.16
CA GLU A 280 -21.59 -9.53 -4.71
C GLU A 280 -21.56 -9.55 -6.26
N ASN A 281 -22.14 -8.54 -6.88
CA ASN A 281 -22.07 -8.37 -8.34
C ASN A 281 -20.73 -7.74 -8.74
N PHE A 282 -20.00 -8.38 -9.66
CA PHE A 282 -18.72 -7.88 -10.16
C PHE A 282 -18.81 -6.49 -10.78
N GLU A 283 -19.87 -6.20 -11.55
CA GLU A 283 -20.00 -4.92 -12.26
C GLU A 283 -20.08 -3.72 -11.30
N THR A 284 -20.70 -3.91 -10.14
CA THR A 284 -20.82 -2.88 -9.10
C THR A 284 -19.71 -2.96 -8.05
N SER A 285 -18.84 -3.97 -8.13
CA SER A 285 -17.78 -4.21 -7.15
C SER A 285 -16.65 -3.18 -7.23
N SER A 286 -15.81 -3.18 -6.23
CA SER A 286 -14.61 -2.35 -6.13
C SER A 286 -13.39 -2.88 -6.90
N SER A 287 -13.50 -4.05 -7.54
CA SER A 287 -12.45 -4.69 -8.34
C SER A 287 -12.62 -4.44 -9.84
N THR A 288 -11.52 -4.48 -10.59
CA THR A 288 -11.51 -4.43 -12.06
C THR A 288 -11.05 -5.75 -12.70
N CYS A 289 -10.76 -6.77 -11.90
CA CYS A 289 -10.34 -8.08 -12.41
C CYS A 289 -11.30 -9.17 -11.94
N LYS A 290 -12.12 -9.67 -12.87
CA LYS A 290 -13.20 -10.63 -12.59
C LYS A 290 -12.68 -11.91 -11.92
N VAL A 291 -11.59 -12.50 -12.41
CA VAL A 291 -11.09 -13.78 -11.87
C VAL A 291 -10.56 -13.64 -10.42
N ARG A 292 -9.96 -12.49 -10.06
CA ARG A 292 -9.53 -12.19 -8.68
C ARG A 292 -10.72 -11.96 -7.76
N PHE A 293 -11.70 -11.22 -8.26
CA PHE A 293 -12.94 -10.97 -7.55
C PHE A 293 -13.68 -12.28 -7.25
N GLU A 294 -13.95 -13.10 -8.29
CA GLU A 294 -14.68 -14.38 -8.15
C GLU A 294 -13.95 -15.36 -7.23
N TYR A 295 -12.61 -15.42 -7.31
CA TYR A 295 -11.83 -16.29 -6.43
C TYR A 295 -12.06 -15.97 -4.95
N TYR A 296 -12.09 -14.68 -4.59
CA TYR A 296 -12.39 -14.26 -3.21
C TYR A 296 -13.85 -14.46 -2.84
N GLN A 297 -14.80 -14.18 -3.74
CA GLN A 297 -16.22 -14.42 -3.49
C GLN A 297 -16.50 -15.89 -3.15
N ASP A 298 -15.85 -16.83 -3.85
CA ASP A 298 -15.99 -18.28 -3.53
C ASP A 298 -15.51 -18.63 -2.11
N LYS A 299 -14.55 -17.90 -1.56
CA LYS A 299 -14.10 -18.05 -0.17
C LYS A 299 -15.08 -17.41 0.80
N LYS A 300 -15.58 -16.21 0.47
CA LYS A 300 -16.53 -15.45 1.28
C LYS A 300 -17.86 -16.19 1.46
N GLU A 301 -18.37 -16.83 0.40
CA GLU A 301 -19.61 -17.61 0.47
C GLU A 301 -19.50 -18.82 1.40
N LYS A 302 -18.32 -19.44 1.51
CA LYS A 302 -18.10 -20.68 2.27
C LYS A 302 -17.78 -20.45 3.75
N GLU A 303 -17.34 -19.23 4.10
CA GLU A 303 -16.87 -18.93 5.46
C GLU A 303 -17.70 -17.78 6.06
N PRO A 304 -18.62 -18.07 7.00
CA PRO A 304 -19.45 -17.05 7.63
C PRO A 304 -18.66 -15.90 8.26
N LEU A 305 -17.46 -16.16 8.79
CA LEU A 305 -16.61 -15.14 9.38
C LEU A 305 -16.07 -14.12 8.36
N PHE A 306 -16.15 -14.41 7.06
CA PHE A 306 -15.79 -13.48 5.98
C PHE A 306 -16.97 -12.64 5.48
N GLN A 307 -18.18 -12.96 5.91
CA GLN A 307 -19.44 -12.37 5.41
C GLN A 307 -19.77 -11.02 6.10
N THR A 308 -18.75 -10.25 6.47
CA THR A 308 -18.92 -8.86 6.88
C THR A 308 -19.35 -8.00 5.71
N ASN A 309 -20.32 -7.09 5.92
CA ASN A 309 -20.88 -6.30 4.84
C ASN A 309 -21.16 -4.83 5.19
N GLY A 310 -21.99 -4.55 6.18
CA GLY A 310 -22.53 -3.22 6.42
C GLY A 310 -21.81 -2.40 7.48
N ALA A 311 -21.83 -1.08 7.33
CA ALA A 311 -21.35 -0.14 8.33
C ALA A 311 -22.42 0.16 9.38
N SER A 312 -22.02 0.19 10.67
CA SER A 312 -22.86 0.72 11.75
C SER A 312 -22.78 2.23 11.86
N TYR A 313 -23.76 2.85 12.53
CA TYR A 313 -23.68 4.28 12.85
C TYR A 313 -22.46 4.61 13.70
N SER A 314 -22.09 3.74 14.66
CA SER A 314 -20.86 3.94 15.42
C SER A 314 -19.63 3.95 14.52
N TRP A 315 -19.48 2.97 13.62
CA TRP A 315 -18.35 2.96 12.69
C TRP A 315 -18.29 4.25 11.86
N LEU A 316 -19.42 4.73 11.31
CA LEU A 316 -19.45 5.96 10.53
C LEU A 316 -19.06 7.20 11.37
N TYR A 317 -19.53 7.26 12.61
CA TYR A 317 -19.14 8.30 13.55
C TYR A 317 -17.63 8.26 13.84
N GLN A 318 -17.07 7.07 14.10
CA GLN A 318 -15.65 6.87 14.33
C GLN A 318 -14.78 7.17 13.10
N ALA A 319 -15.25 6.84 11.89
CA ALA A 319 -14.60 7.27 10.65
C ALA A 319 -14.52 8.81 10.54
N GLY A 320 -15.55 9.52 11.06
CA GLY A 320 -15.53 10.97 11.16
C GLY A 320 -14.51 11.51 12.17
N ARG A 321 -14.33 10.82 13.30
CA ARG A 321 -13.28 11.14 14.28
C ARG A 321 -11.88 10.90 13.71
N LEU A 322 -11.67 9.77 13.04
CA LEU A 322 -10.43 9.44 12.34
C LEU A 322 -10.10 10.50 11.27
N ASN A 323 -11.04 10.85 10.41
CA ASN A 323 -10.85 11.91 9.40
C ASN A 323 -10.38 13.23 10.04
N ARG A 324 -11.01 13.63 11.14
CA ARG A 324 -10.62 14.84 11.88
C ARG A 324 -9.20 14.72 12.43
N TYR A 325 -8.83 13.58 12.98
CA TYR A 325 -7.48 13.33 13.49
C TYR A 325 -6.44 13.40 12.35
N LEU A 326 -6.67 12.69 11.25
CA LEU A 326 -5.78 12.67 10.09
C LEU A 326 -5.56 14.08 9.53
N GLN A 327 -6.63 14.84 9.35
CA GLN A 327 -6.57 16.16 8.75
C GLN A 327 -6.04 17.26 9.70
N ARG A 328 -6.09 17.08 11.01
CA ARG A 328 -5.69 18.12 11.96
C ARG A 328 -4.38 17.83 12.70
N LYS A 329 -4.08 16.54 12.99
CA LYS A 329 -2.99 16.14 13.87
C LYS A 329 -2.01 15.16 13.20
N ALA A 330 -2.49 14.03 12.68
CA ALA A 330 -1.65 12.90 12.27
C ALA A 330 -0.55 13.29 11.26
N TRP A 331 -0.89 14.08 10.23
CA TRP A 331 0.08 14.53 9.23
C TRP A 331 1.27 15.30 9.82
N LYS A 332 1.12 15.89 11.03
CA LYS A 332 2.20 16.59 11.75
C LYS A 332 3.14 15.62 12.48
N GLN A 333 2.65 14.44 12.83
CA GLN A 333 3.33 13.47 13.67
C GLN A 333 4.04 12.37 12.87
N ILE A 334 3.53 12.02 11.68
CA ILE A 334 4.17 11.05 10.79
C ILE A 334 5.60 11.51 10.48
N GLN A 335 6.58 10.62 10.66
CA GLN A 335 8.00 10.85 10.34
C GLN A 335 8.48 9.99 9.18
N ALA A 336 7.88 8.83 8.98
CA ALA A 336 8.23 7.93 7.89
C ALA A 336 7.87 8.52 6.52
N PRO A 337 8.68 8.29 5.47
CA PRO A 337 8.28 8.55 4.10
C PRO A 337 6.99 7.81 3.74
N VAL A 338 6.09 8.46 3.00
CA VAL A 338 4.78 7.92 2.62
C VAL A 338 4.62 7.88 1.10
N LEU A 339 4.31 6.71 0.55
CA LEU A 339 3.90 6.53 -0.84
C LEU A 339 2.39 6.33 -0.88
N ILE A 340 1.69 7.14 -1.67
CA ILE A 340 0.22 7.09 -1.76
C ILE A 340 -0.19 6.73 -3.19
N PHE A 341 -1.09 5.74 -3.31
CA PHE A 341 -1.80 5.45 -4.55
C PHE A 341 -3.25 5.86 -4.44
N GLN A 342 -3.76 6.54 -5.46
CA GLN A 342 -5.17 6.88 -5.62
C GLN A 342 -5.74 6.13 -6.81
N SER A 343 -6.82 5.42 -6.64
CA SER A 343 -7.58 4.86 -7.74
C SER A 343 -8.28 5.98 -8.54
N ALA A 344 -8.24 5.88 -9.87
CA ALA A 344 -8.85 6.89 -10.74
C ALA A 344 -10.38 6.89 -10.66
N GLU A 345 -11.00 5.71 -10.53
CA GLU A 345 -12.45 5.51 -10.56
C GLU A 345 -13.03 5.12 -9.19
N ASP A 346 -12.46 5.69 -8.12
CA ASP A 346 -12.87 5.41 -6.75
C ASP A 346 -14.16 6.13 -6.36
N HIS A 347 -15.13 5.37 -5.86
CA HIS A 347 -16.42 5.87 -5.36
C HIS A 347 -16.60 5.61 -3.86
N LEU A 348 -15.70 4.87 -3.20
CA LEU A 348 -15.81 4.48 -1.80
C LEU A 348 -15.14 5.45 -0.85
N VAL A 349 -14.10 6.16 -1.32
CA VAL A 349 -13.37 7.13 -0.51
C VAL A 349 -13.25 8.49 -1.18
N SER A 350 -13.11 9.53 -0.38
CA SER A 350 -13.03 10.91 -0.88
C SER A 350 -11.65 11.22 -1.48
N LYS A 351 -11.55 11.25 -2.80
CA LYS A 351 -10.33 11.66 -3.51
C LYS A 351 -9.83 13.07 -3.11
N PRO A 352 -10.68 14.10 -2.96
CA PRO A 352 -10.22 15.41 -2.48
C PRO A 352 -9.58 15.39 -1.10
N GLU A 353 -10.05 14.53 -0.19
CA GLU A 353 -9.45 14.41 1.15
C GLU A 353 -8.08 13.72 1.10
N GLN A 354 -7.88 12.76 0.19
CA GLN A 354 -6.56 12.18 -0.06
C GLN A 354 -5.59 13.26 -0.56
N VAL A 355 -6.00 14.07 -1.55
CA VAL A 355 -5.19 15.20 -2.07
C VAL A 355 -4.82 16.17 -0.94
N ARG A 356 -5.79 16.58 -0.10
CA ARG A 356 -5.53 17.47 1.04
C ARG A 356 -4.51 16.89 2.01
N PHE A 357 -4.60 15.60 2.28
CA PHE A 357 -3.68 14.90 3.17
C PHE A 357 -2.26 14.84 2.59
N VAL A 358 -2.13 14.48 1.31
CA VAL A 358 -0.85 14.45 0.57
C VAL A 358 -0.18 15.82 0.57
N VAL A 359 -0.92 16.88 0.25
CA VAL A 359 -0.38 18.26 0.25
C VAL A 359 0.18 18.65 1.62
N LYS A 360 -0.48 18.21 2.70
CA LYS A 360 0.02 18.48 4.06
C LYS A 360 1.30 17.70 4.36
N LEU A 361 1.39 16.43 3.96
CA LEU A 361 2.61 15.63 4.11
C LEU A 361 3.75 16.21 3.27
N ALA A 362 3.48 16.61 2.02
CA ALA A 362 4.48 17.18 1.13
C ALA A 362 5.10 18.47 1.69
N ARG A 363 4.33 19.32 2.38
CA ARG A 363 4.84 20.52 3.07
C ARG A 363 5.87 20.21 4.15
N ARG A 364 5.92 18.97 4.64
CA ARG A 364 6.93 18.50 5.61
C ARG A 364 8.09 17.74 4.96
N GLY A 365 8.11 17.59 3.64
CA GLY A 365 9.11 16.80 2.93
C GLY A 365 9.00 15.29 3.16
N LEU A 366 7.90 14.79 3.72
CA LEU A 366 7.74 13.39 4.12
C LEU A 366 7.20 12.47 3.03
N THR A 367 6.65 13.04 1.99
CA THR A 367 6.36 12.27 0.78
C THR A 367 7.49 12.55 -0.19
N SER A 368 7.84 11.59 -1.00
CA SER A 368 8.55 11.85 -2.26
C SER A 368 7.72 12.79 -3.17
N GLY A 369 6.74 13.53 -2.58
CA GLY A 369 5.86 14.51 -3.20
C GLY A 369 4.79 13.92 -4.10
N THR A 370 4.64 12.60 -4.19
CA THR A 370 3.89 12.00 -5.27
C THR A 370 2.79 11.09 -4.76
N MET A 371 1.57 11.55 -4.88
CA MET A 371 0.42 10.66 -4.98
C MET A 371 0.37 10.13 -6.41
N ILE A 372 0.37 8.82 -6.57
CA ILE A 372 0.28 8.16 -7.87
C ILE A 372 -1.18 7.85 -8.15
N ILE A 373 -1.75 8.49 -9.16
CA ILE A 373 -3.08 8.15 -9.67
C ILE A 373 -2.93 6.95 -10.60
N VAL A 374 -3.69 5.88 -10.34
CA VAL A 374 -3.65 4.64 -11.14
C VAL A 374 -4.87 4.60 -12.06
N PRO A 375 -4.70 4.86 -13.36
CA PRO A 375 -5.81 4.87 -14.30
C PRO A 375 -6.37 3.46 -14.54
N GLY A 376 -7.67 3.38 -14.86
CA GLY A 376 -8.38 2.12 -15.12
C GLY A 376 -8.50 1.22 -13.89
N THR A 377 -8.52 1.81 -12.71
CA THR A 377 -8.75 1.09 -11.44
C THR A 377 -9.95 1.64 -10.71
N LYS A 378 -10.76 0.73 -10.18
CA LYS A 378 -11.71 0.98 -9.11
C LYS A 378 -10.97 0.97 -7.76
N HIS A 379 -11.67 0.99 -6.65
CA HIS A 379 -11.11 1.15 -5.30
C HIS A 379 -9.97 0.17 -4.95
N GLU A 380 -10.11 -1.11 -5.32
CA GLU A 380 -9.15 -2.18 -5.04
C GLU A 380 -8.03 -2.25 -6.10
N ILE A 381 -7.03 -1.38 -6.00
CA ILE A 381 -5.90 -1.37 -6.96
C ILE A 381 -5.18 -2.74 -6.97
N TYR A 382 -4.97 -3.36 -5.80
CA TYR A 382 -4.33 -4.68 -5.67
C TYR A 382 -5.16 -5.82 -6.28
N GLY A 383 -6.48 -5.63 -6.47
CA GLY A 383 -7.39 -6.54 -7.16
C GLY A 383 -7.53 -6.29 -8.66
N SER A 384 -6.66 -5.48 -9.26
CA SER A 384 -6.69 -5.16 -10.69
C SER A 384 -6.02 -6.22 -11.56
N GLY A 385 -6.12 -6.07 -12.88
CA GLY A 385 -5.47 -6.95 -13.83
C GLY A 385 -3.92 -6.87 -13.79
N SER A 386 -3.26 -7.95 -14.20
CA SER A 386 -1.80 -8.14 -14.10
C SER A 386 -1.00 -7.01 -14.76
N ARG A 387 -1.50 -6.41 -15.84
CA ARG A 387 -0.87 -5.26 -16.50
C ARG A 387 -0.73 -4.06 -15.58
N ILE A 388 -1.78 -3.76 -14.80
CA ILE A 388 -1.78 -2.67 -13.81
C ILE A 388 -0.90 -3.07 -12.61
N LEU A 389 -1.06 -4.29 -12.11
CA LEU A 389 -0.33 -4.79 -10.95
C LEU A 389 1.19 -4.76 -11.15
N ARG A 390 1.71 -5.02 -12.36
CA ARG A 390 3.15 -4.90 -12.64
C ARG A 390 3.68 -3.49 -12.34
N GLY A 391 2.98 -2.46 -12.78
CA GLY A 391 3.33 -1.06 -12.49
C GLY A 391 3.20 -0.70 -11.01
N TYR A 392 2.10 -1.13 -10.40
CA TYR A 392 1.80 -0.88 -9.00
C TYR A 392 2.85 -1.50 -8.07
N TRP A 393 3.11 -2.80 -8.17
CA TRP A 393 4.10 -3.49 -7.35
C TRP A 393 5.53 -3.05 -7.63
N LYS A 394 5.83 -2.71 -8.88
CA LYS A 394 7.12 -2.11 -9.22
C LYS A 394 7.39 -0.84 -8.43
N ARG A 395 6.40 0.04 -8.28
CA ARG A 395 6.54 1.28 -7.51
C ARG A 395 6.67 1.01 -6.00
N ILE A 396 5.89 0.06 -5.47
CA ILE A 396 5.96 -0.32 -4.06
C ILE A 396 7.36 -0.86 -3.72
N PHE A 397 7.85 -1.86 -4.44
CA PHE A 397 9.15 -2.44 -4.13
C PHE A 397 10.30 -1.46 -4.35
N ALA A 398 10.25 -0.62 -5.38
CA ALA A 398 11.23 0.45 -5.54
C ALA A 398 11.26 1.37 -4.33
N PHE A 399 10.08 1.82 -3.87
CA PHE A 399 9.98 2.68 -2.71
C PHE A 399 10.50 2.01 -1.43
N LEU A 400 10.16 0.75 -1.18
CA LEU A 400 10.62 0.03 0.01
C LEU A 400 12.14 -0.21 0.00
N GLU A 401 12.73 -0.44 -1.17
CA GLU A 401 14.15 -0.77 -1.36
C GLU A 401 15.06 0.46 -1.50
N GLU A 402 14.51 1.67 -1.70
CA GLU A 402 15.30 2.91 -1.69
C GLU A 402 16.02 3.08 -0.34
N PRO A 403 17.34 3.33 -0.30
CA PRO A 403 18.04 3.64 0.94
C PRO A 403 17.39 4.86 1.62
N GLN A 404 17.27 4.84 2.95
CA GLN A 404 16.94 6.07 3.67
C GLN A 404 18.12 7.03 3.49
N VAL A 405 17.85 8.20 2.94
CA VAL A 405 18.81 9.31 2.98
C VAL A 405 19.01 9.63 4.47
N GLY A 406 20.18 9.31 4.99
CA GLY A 406 20.48 9.37 6.41
C GLY A 406 20.11 10.73 7.01
N LYS A 407 19.50 10.70 8.19
CA LYS A 407 19.38 11.86 9.09
C LYS A 407 20.76 12.23 9.71
N ASN A 408 21.84 12.14 8.93
CA ASN A 408 23.18 12.52 9.39
C ASN A 408 23.52 13.89 8.82
N GLY A 409 23.44 14.93 9.65
CA GLY A 409 24.05 16.20 9.38
C GLY A 409 23.24 17.43 9.71
N SER A 410 22.68 17.53 10.92
CA SER A 410 22.54 18.84 11.54
C SER A 410 22.98 18.74 13.01
N GLY A 411 24.24 18.50 13.15
CA GLY A 411 24.97 18.63 14.41
C GLY A 411 26.10 19.59 14.17
N LYS A 412 25.89 20.87 14.33
CA LYS A 412 26.64 21.87 15.08
C LYS A 412 26.20 23.26 14.69
#